data_479fac9b7a601aaf4b15f8251453677c
#
_entry.id   479fac9b7a601aaf4b15f8251453677c
#
_cell.length_a   1.000
_cell.length_b   1.000
_cell.length_c   1.000
_cell.angle_alpha   90.00
_cell.angle_beta   90.00
_cell.angle_gamma   90.00
#
_symmetry.space_group_name_H-M   'P 1'
#
loop_
_entity.id
_entity.type
_entity.pdbx_description
1 polymer ?
#
loop_
_entity_poly.entity_id
_entity_poly.type
_entity_poly.pdbx_seq_one_letter_code
_entity_poly.pdbx_strand_id
1 'polypeptide(L)'
;NKELNIKIIKGKGYGKSRAVDLGVRNSDGYYCAILDADLAVRMEDLNSFYSAISIGNGDLINGSRLIYTPNRDSMKLFNYFGNQFFAKLISYISSTKITDTLCGTKCFKKSDWEIFEEFRKNNNFKDIWGDFNIIFSAVYYGYKLVDLPVRYYERISGETKMKRRFFYF
;
A
#
# COMPACT_ATOMS: atom_id res chain seq x y z
N ASN A 1 -6.69 -22.52 18.24
CA ASN A 1 -6.61 -21.04 18.27
C ASN A 1 -5.16 -20.66 18.55
N LYS A 2 -4.42 -20.22 17.53
CA LYS A 2 -3.13 -19.53 17.78
C LYS A 2 -3.49 -18.15 18.34
N GLU A 3 -3.03 -17.85 19.55
CA GLU A 3 -3.16 -16.50 20.09
C GLU A 3 -2.47 -15.51 19.17
N LEU A 4 -3.19 -14.45 18.79
CA LEU A 4 -2.63 -13.37 18.01
C LEU A 4 -1.65 -12.59 18.91
N ASN A 5 -0.39 -12.57 18.53
CA ASN A 5 0.61 -11.75 19.21
C ASN A 5 0.43 -10.29 18.76
N ILE A 6 -0.26 -9.49 19.59
CA ILE A 6 -0.55 -8.09 19.31
C ILE A 6 0.48 -7.21 20.00
N LYS A 7 1.22 -6.42 19.22
CA LYS A 7 2.17 -5.42 19.70
C LYS A 7 1.67 -4.02 19.37
N ILE A 8 1.38 -3.23 20.39
CA ILE A 8 0.93 -1.84 20.21
C ILE A 8 2.15 -0.92 20.29
N ILE A 9 2.38 -0.13 19.22
CA ILE A 9 3.50 0.79 19.13
C ILE A 9 2.97 2.21 18.94
N LYS A 10 3.28 3.09 19.90
CA LYS A 10 2.86 4.49 19.84
C LYS A 10 3.86 5.32 19.04
N GLY A 11 3.43 5.82 17.89
CA GLY A 11 4.20 6.75 17.08
C GLY A 11 4.03 8.20 17.50
N LYS A 12 4.95 9.07 17.04
CA LYS A 12 4.92 10.53 17.33
C LYS A 12 3.95 11.32 16.43
N GLY A 13 3.05 10.67 15.68
CA GLY A 13 1.96 11.34 14.93
C GLY A 13 2.35 12.04 13.62
N TYR A 14 3.45 11.69 12.98
CA TYR A 14 3.96 12.38 11.77
C TYR A 14 3.57 11.70 10.43
N GLY A 15 2.33 11.20 10.31
CA GLY A 15 1.79 10.64 9.07
C GLY A 15 1.91 9.12 8.95
N LYS A 16 1.25 8.56 7.91
CA LYS A 16 1.17 7.11 7.66
C LYS A 16 2.55 6.49 7.38
N SER A 17 3.36 7.13 6.54
CA SER A 17 4.68 6.62 6.16
C SER A 17 5.56 6.30 7.39
N ARG A 18 5.59 7.20 8.38
CA ARG A 18 6.35 6.95 9.63
C ARG A 18 5.73 5.88 10.52
N ALA A 19 4.41 5.77 10.53
CA ALA A 19 3.75 4.70 11.27
C ALA A 19 4.06 3.33 10.67
N VAL A 20 4.10 3.24 9.35
CA VAL A 20 4.49 2.02 8.62
C VAL A 20 5.95 1.67 8.90
N ASP A 21 6.88 2.63 8.80
CA ASP A 21 8.30 2.41 9.12
C ASP A 21 8.47 1.85 10.54
N LEU A 22 7.82 2.48 11.50
CA LEU A 22 7.87 2.04 12.89
C LEU A 22 7.29 0.63 13.07
N GLY A 23 6.19 0.32 12.41
CA GLY A 23 5.56 -1.00 12.42
C GLY A 23 6.46 -2.09 11.84
N VAL A 24 7.01 -1.84 10.63
CA VAL A 24 7.89 -2.80 9.96
C VAL A 24 9.15 -3.08 10.76
N ARG A 25 9.82 -2.05 11.27
CA ARG A 25 11.04 -2.21 12.07
C ARG A 25 10.83 -2.99 13.37
N ASN A 26 9.64 -2.89 13.95
CA ASN A 26 9.29 -3.59 15.18
C ASN A 26 8.52 -4.90 14.97
N SER A 27 8.29 -5.31 13.73
CA SER A 27 7.71 -6.62 13.42
C SER A 27 8.76 -7.73 13.50
N ASP A 28 8.33 -8.96 13.76
CA ASP A 28 9.20 -10.13 13.86
C ASP A 28 9.00 -11.11 12.67
N GLY A 29 8.02 -10.83 11.80
CA GLY A 29 7.68 -11.68 10.66
C GLY A 29 8.67 -11.57 9.50
N TYR A 30 8.76 -12.63 8.70
CA TYR A 30 9.53 -12.65 7.46
C TYR A 30 8.86 -11.82 6.35
N TYR A 31 7.53 -11.86 6.29
CA TYR A 31 6.72 -11.01 5.43
C TYR A 31 6.02 -9.94 6.25
N CYS A 32 5.92 -8.75 5.68
CA CYS A 32 5.15 -7.65 6.23
C CYS A 32 3.94 -7.38 5.35
N ALA A 33 2.77 -7.25 5.97
CA ALA A 33 1.57 -6.76 5.30
C ALA A 33 1.11 -5.45 5.93
N ILE A 34 0.80 -4.48 5.08
CA ILE A 34 0.22 -3.19 5.50
C ILE A 34 -1.28 -3.27 5.33
N LEU A 35 -2.02 -2.89 6.37
CA LEU A 35 -3.46 -2.74 6.34
C LEU A 35 -3.84 -1.41 6.97
N ASP A 36 -4.71 -0.64 6.31
CA ASP A 36 -5.18 0.63 6.83
C ASP A 36 -6.16 0.39 8.00
N ALA A 37 -6.03 1.19 9.06
CA ALA A 37 -6.81 1.05 10.29
C ALA A 37 -8.31 1.35 10.13
N ASP A 38 -8.74 1.90 9.00
CA ASP A 38 -10.15 2.13 8.69
C ASP A 38 -10.89 0.86 8.26
N LEU A 39 -10.16 -0.25 8.12
CA LEU A 39 -10.66 -1.58 7.73
C LEU A 39 -11.51 -1.56 6.45
N ALA A 40 -11.25 -0.60 5.57
CA ALA A 40 -11.90 -0.55 4.26
C ALA A 40 -11.52 -1.75 3.37
N VAL A 41 -10.39 -2.38 3.65
CA VAL A 41 -9.99 -3.70 3.16
C VAL A 41 -10.04 -4.68 4.32
N ARG A 42 -10.63 -5.85 4.13
CA ARG A 42 -10.79 -6.85 5.19
C ARG A 42 -9.49 -7.58 5.47
N MET A 43 -9.32 -7.99 6.73
CA MET A 43 -8.16 -8.76 7.16
C MET A 43 -8.08 -10.13 6.45
N GLU A 44 -9.21 -10.72 6.11
CA GLU A 44 -9.29 -12.02 5.41
C GLU A 44 -8.64 -11.97 4.03
N ASP A 45 -8.65 -10.81 3.36
CA ASP A 45 -7.99 -10.63 2.07
C ASP A 45 -6.47 -10.80 2.18
N LEU A 46 -5.86 -10.58 3.35
CA LEU A 46 -4.42 -10.75 3.58
C LEU A 46 -3.96 -12.20 3.38
N ASN A 47 -4.84 -13.19 3.50
CA ASN A 47 -4.49 -14.59 3.24
C ASN A 47 -4.07 -14.81 1.79
N SER A 48 -4.74 -14.15 0.84
CA SER A 48 -4.38 -14.23 -0.59
C SER A 48 -3.06 -13.51 -0.87
N PHE A 49 -2.77 -12.41 -0.18
CA PHE A 49 -1.48 -11.72 -0.28
C PHE A 49 -0.33 -12.58 0.23
N TYR A 50 -0.52 -13.18 1.40
CA TYR A 50 0.46 -14.10 1.96
C TYR A 50 0.69 -15.31 1.05
N SER A 51 -0.37 -15.91 0.54
CA SER A 51 -0.26 -17.04 -0.39
C SER A 51 0.51 -16.65 -1.65
N ALA A 52 0.19 -15.50 -2.25
CA ALA A 52 0.86 -15.05 -3.47
C ALA A 52 2.36 -14.81 -3.27
N ILE A 53 2.74 -14.13 -2.17
CA ILE A 53 4.16 -13.83 -1.91
C ILE A 53 4.94 -15.07 -1.48
N SER A 54 4.33 -15.97 -0.71
CA SER A 54 5.00 -17.16 -0.19
C SER A 54 5.36 -18.17 -1.28
N ILE A 55 4.57 -18.25 -2.36
CA ILE A 55 4.86 -19.10 -3.52
C ILE A 55 5.74 -18.39 -4.58
N GLY A 56 6.23 -17.17 -4.29
CA GLY A 56 7.08 -16.41 -5.21
C GLY A 56 6.34 -15.83 -6.43
N ASN A 57 5.02 -15.64 -6.32
CA ASN A 57 4.25 -15.06 -7.42
C ASN A 57 4.60 -13.58 -7.69
N GLY A 58 5.12 -12.87 -6.68
CA GLY A 58 5.65 -11.51 -6.79
C GLY A 58 6.55 -11.19 -5.61
N ASP A 59 7.37 -10.14 -5.75
CA ASP A 59 8.22 -9.61 -4.68
C ASP A 59 7.47 -8.55 -3.88
N LEU A 60 6.62 -7.77 -4.56
CA LEU A 60 5.67 -6.84 -3.97
C LEU A 60 4.25 -7.20 -4.42
N ILE A 61 3.39 -7.57 -3.48
CA ILE A 61 1.97 -7.77 -3.73
C ILE A 61 1.23 -6.50 -3.35
N ASN A 62 0.59 -5.87 -4.33
CA ASN A 62 -0.15 -4.62 -4.18
C ASN A 62 -1.66 -4.87 -4.25
N GLY A 63 -2.41 -4.28 -3.37
CA GLY A 63 -3.87 -4.33 -3.43
C GLY A 63 -4.42 -3.44 -4.54
N SER A 64 -5.43 -3.93 -5.25
CA SER A 64 -6.14 -3.11 -6.21
C SER A 64 -7.65 -3.14 -5.96
N ARG A 65 -8.21 -1.96 -5.75
CA ARG A 65 -9.65 -1.71 -5.60
C ARG A 65 -10.35 -1.58 -6.95
N LEU A 66 -9.59 -1.48 -8.04
CA LEU A 66 -10.07 -1.17 -9.39
C LEU A 66 -10.25 -2.41 -10.25
N ILE A 67 -9.84 -3.59 -9.78
CA ILE A 67 -10.03 -4.86 -10.49
C ILE A 67 -11.51 -5.31 -10.39
N TYR A 68 -12.13 -5.15 -9.23
CA TYR A 68 -13.58 -5.28 -9.11
C TYR A 68 -14.25 -3.95 -9.43
N THR A 69 -15.48 -4.00 -9.95
CA THR A 69 -16.29 -2.79 -10.15
C THR A 69 -16.42 -2.05 -8.82
N PRO A 70 -15.87 -0.83 -8.70
CA PRO A 70 -15.96 -0.07 -7.45
C PRO A 70 -17.42 0.16 -7.11
N ASN A 71 -17.80 -0.10 -5.86
CA ASN A 71 -19.10 0.33 -5.38
C ASN A 71 -19.15 1.88 -5.53
N ARG A 72 -20.15 2.42 -6.25
CA ARG A 72 -20.21 3.86 -6.61
C ARG A 72 -20.07 4.79 -5.41
N ASP A 73 -20.43 4.32 -4.22
CA ASP A 73 -20.40 5.09 -2.98
C ASP A 73 -19.03 5.04 -2.26
N SER A 74 -18.16 4.09 -2.60
CA SER A 74 -16.89 3.87 -1.89
C SER A 74 -15.74 4.73 -2.39
N MET A 75 -15.78 5.25 -3.62
CA MET A 75 -14.70 6.07 -4.19
C MET A 75 -15.25 7.26 -4.97
N LYS A 76 -14.82 8.48 -4.61
CA LYS A 76 -15.18 9.69 -5.37
C LYS A 76 -14.64 9.61 -6.79
N LEU A 77 -15.46 9.92 -7.79
CA LEU A 77 -15.15 9.86 -9.22
C LEU A 77 -13.81 10.52 -9.57
N PHE A 78 -13.49 11.65 -8.94
CA PHE A 78 -12.24 12.37 -9.18
C PHE A 78 -11.00 11.56 -8.74
N ASN A 79 -11.10 10.87 -7.60
CA ASN A 79 -10.03 10.01 -7.10
C ASN A 79 -9.86 8.75 -7.98
N TYR A 80 -10.96 8.26 -8.55
CA TYR A 80 -10.94 7.14 -9.49
C TYR A 80 -10.18 7.49 -10.77
N PHE A 81 -10.53 8.60 -11.43
CA PHE A 81 -9.84 9.02 -12.66
C PHE A 81 -8.38 9.39 -12.41
N GLY A 82 -8.08 10.10 -11.32
CA GLY A 82 -6.71 10.44 -10.94
C GLY A 82 -5.88 9.19 -10.71
N ASN A 83 -6.39 8.21 -9.95
CA ASN A 83 -5.68 6.97 -9.70
C ASN A 83 -5.44 6.16 -10.98
N GLN A 84 -6.44 6.06 -11.88
CA GLN A 84 -6.26 5.40 -13.17
C GLN A 84 -5.22 6.09 -14.05
N PHE A 85 -5.19 7.42 -14.07
CA PHE A 85 -4.19 8.16 -14.84
C PHE A 85 -2.78 7.85 -14.32
N PHE A 86 -2.56 7.97 -13.01
CA PHE A 86 -1.26 7.66 -12.40
C PHE A 86 -0.88 6.18 -12.56
N ALA A 87 -1.82 5.26 -12.41
CA ALA A 87 -1.58 3.84 -12.61
C ALA A 87 -1.12 3.54 -14.05
N LYS A 88 -1.77 4.12 -15.05
CA LYS A 88 -1.36 3.99 -16.46
C LYS A 88 0.01 4.61 -16.74
N LEU A 89 0.27 5.81 -16.19
CA LEU A 89 1.55 6.49 -16.37
C LEU A 89 2.69 5.67 -15.77
N ILE A 90 2.54 5.20 -14.53
CA ILE A 90 3.55 4.38 -13.87
C ILE A 90 3.71 3.03 -14.59
N SER A 91 2.61 2.41 -15.03
CA SER A 91 2.67 1.16 -15.80
C SER A 91 3.44 1.33 -17.11
N TYR A 92 3.27 2.46 -17.79
CA TYR A 92 4.00 2.77 -19.03
C TYR A 92 5.50 2.96 -18.76
N ILE A 93 5.86 3.74 -17.73
CA ILE A 93 7.27 4.04 -17.38
C ILE A 93 7.97 2.77 -16.88
N SER A 94 7.28 1.94 -16.10
CA SER A 94 7.87 0.76 -15.44
C SER A 94 7.80 -0.52 -16.26
N SER A 95 7.09 -0.51 -17.38
CA SER A 95 6.74 -1.73 -18.13
C SER A 95 6.06 -2.80 -17.26
N THR A 96 5.49 -2.40 -16.14
CA THR A 96 4.81 -3.28 -15.17
C THR A 96 3.36 -2.86 -15.05
N LYS A 97 2.42 -3.80 -15.19
CA LYS A 97 0.99 -3.49 -15.08
C LYS A 97 0.61 -3.19 -13.64
N ILE A 98 0.31 -1.92 -13.36
CA ILE A 98 -0.19 -1.43 -12.07
C ILE A 98 -1.60 -0.90 -12.29
N THR A 99 -2.55 -1.30 -11.46
CA THR A 99 -3.96 -0.90 -11.61
C THR A 99 -4.43 0.06 -10.53
N ASP A 100 -3.81 0.05 -9.34
CA ASP A 100 -4.15 0.94 -8.23
C ASP A 100 -2.89 1.38 -7.47
N THR A 101 -2.57 2.66 -7.55
CA THR A 101 -1.40 3.25 -6.87
C THR A 101 -1.70 3.76 -5.47
N LEU A 102 -2.97 3.91 -5.12
CA LEU A 102 -3.44 4.52 -3.88
C LEU A 102 -4.02 3.50 -2.88
N CYS A 103 -3.98 2.21 -3.18
CA CYS A 103 -4.36 1.19 -2.22
C CYS A 103 -3.28 1.04 -1.15
N GLY A 104 -3.65 1.21 0.11
CA GLY A 104 -2.72 1.08 1.24
C GLY A 104 -2.30 -0.35 1.55
N THR A 105 -3.05 -1.34 1.07
CA THR A 105 -2.77 -2.75 1.35
C THR A 105 -1.64 -3.27 0.45
N LYS A 106 -0.54 -3.65 1.07
CA LYS A 106 0.66 -4.18 0.40
C LYS A 106 1.28 -5.29 1.22
N CYS A 107 1.94 -6.25 0.54
CA CYS A 107 2.70 -7.29 1.19
C CYS A 107 4.06 -7.46 0.51
N PHE A 108 5.12 -7.56 1.30
CA PHE A 108 6.52 -7.65 0.85
C PHE A 108 7.37 -8.38 1.89
N LYS A 109 8.60 -8.76 1.52
CA LYS A 109 9.56 -9.31 2.49
C LYS A 109 10.05 -8.19 3.40
N LYS A 110 10.15 -8.46 4.70
CA LYS A 110 10.66 -7.49 5.66
C LYS A 110 12.07 -6.99 5.32
N SER A 111 12.92 -7.85 4.77
CA SER A 111 14.28 -7.52 4.33
C SER A 111 14.31 -6.39 3.29
N ASP A 112 13.25 -6.25 2.49
CA ASP A 112 13.20 -5.28 1.40
C ASP A 112 12.89 -3.86 1.91
N TRP A 113 12.48 -3.74 3.18
CA TRP A 113 12.15 -2.44 3.76
C TRP A 113 13.31 -1.45 3.76
N GLU A 114 14.52 -1.92 4.05
CA GLU A 114 15.71 -1.04 4.05
C GLU A 114 16.01 -0.54 2.64
N ILE A 115 15.79 -1.36 1.62
CA ILE A 115 15.96 -0.98 0.20
C ILE A 115 14.95 0.14 -0.17
N PHE A 116 13.69 0.00 0.26
CA PHE A 116 12.66 1.04 0.02
C PHE A 116 12.99 2.35 0.74
N GLU A 117 13.51 2.27 1.97
CA GLU A 117 13.91 3.45 2.73
C GLU A 117 15.19 4.11 2.17
N GLU A 118 16.12 3.32 1.67
CA GLU A 118 17.32 3.81 0.99
C GLU A 118 16.95 4.58 -0.29
N PHE A 119 16.06 4.01 -1.11
CA PHE A 119 15.53 4.70 -2.30
C PHE A 119 14.92 6.04 -1.92
N ARG A 120 14.09 6.08 -0.89
CA ARG A 120 13.44 7.30 -0.41
C ARG A 120 14.44 8.37 0.00
N LYS A 121 15.50 7.97 0.72
CA LYS A 121 16.56 8.88 1.19
C LYS A 121 17.41 9.43 0.02
N ASN A 122 17.85 8.54 -0.87
CA ASN A 122 18.73 8.88 -1.98
C ASN A 122 18.06 9.80 -3.01
N ASN A 123 16.75 9.66 -3.18
CA ASN A 123 15.96 10.48 -4.09
C ASN A 123 15.26 11.67 -3.40
N ASN A 124 15.51 11.91 -2.10
CA ASN A 124 14.85 12.94 -1.31
C ASN A 124 13.30 12.89 -1.48
N PHE A 125 12.76 11.68 -1.57
CA PHE A 125 11.36 11.47 -1.91
C PHE A 125 10.47 11.70 -0.69
N LYS A 126 9.64 12.75 -0.74
CA LYS A 126 8.73 13.11 0.34
C LYS A 126 7.35 12.50 0.09
N ASP A 127 7.15 11.28 0.56
CA ASP A 127 5.85 10.61 0.53
C ASP A 127 5.27 10.51 1.95
N ILE A 128 4.27 11.35 2.24
CA ILE A 128 3.59 11.38 3.53
C ILE A 128 2.77 10.11 3.75
N TRP A 129 2.28 9.50 2.67
CA TRP A 129 1.46 8.30 2.70
C TRP A 129 2.29 7.02 2.75
N GLY A 130 3.47 7.01 2.13
CA GLY A 130 4.37 5.87 2.02
C GLY A 130 4.02 4.88 0.91
N ASP A 131 2.86 5.04 0.28
CA ASP A 131 2.37 4.10 -0.74
C ASP A 131 3.15 4.21 -2.04
N PHE A 132 3.45 5.44 -2.47
CA PHE A 132 4.24 5.71 -3.68
C PHE A 132 5.71 5.32 -3.50
N ASN A 133 6.28 5.55 -2.33
CA ASN A 133 7.65 5.17 -2.06
C ASN A 133 7.88 3.67 -2.29
N ILE A 134 6.98 2.83 -1.77
CA ILE A 134 7.07 1.38 -1.92
C ILE A 134 6.96 0.97 -3.39
N ILE A 135 5.99 1.53 -4.13
CA ILE A 135 5.78 1.21 -5.55
C ILE A 135 6.97 1.67 -6.39
N PHE A 136 7.42 2.92 -6.22
CA PHE A 136 8.52 3.45 -7.02
C PHE A 136 9.85 2.76 -6.72
N SER A 137 10.10 2.41 -5.45
CA SER A 137 11.28 1.63 -5.09
C SER A 137 11.25 0.25 -5.73
N ALA A 138 10.11 -0.44 -5.64
CA ALA A 138 9.96 -1.76 -6.23
C ALA A 138 10.19 -1.72 -7.75
N VAL A 139 9.61 -0.74 -8.44
CA VAL A 139 9.81 -0.54 -9.88
C VAL A 139 11.27 -0.22 -10.20
N TYR A 140 11.90 0.69 -9.46
CA TYR A 140 13.28 1.12 -9.68
C TYR A 140 14.28 -0.03 -9.54
N TYR A 141 14.08 -0.90 -8.56
CA TYR A 141 14.95 -2.06 -8.32
C TYR A 141 14.52 -3.32 -9.08
N GLY A 142 13.54 -3.23 -9.98
CA GLY A 142 13.11 -4.34 -10.83
C GLY A 142 12.37 -5.45 -10.09
N TYR A 143 11.71 -5.14 -8.97
CA TYR A 143 10.88 -6.09 -8.26
C TYR A 143 9.67 -6.51 -9.10
N LYS A 144 9.32 -7.78 -9.03
CA LYS A 144 8.09 -8.30 -9.63
C LYS A 144 6.88 -7.84 -8.81
N LEU A 145 6.20 -6.79 -9.31
CA LEU A 145 4.99 -6.25 -8.70
C LEU A 145 3.76 -6.99 -9.24
N VAL A 146 2.90 -7.45 -8.34
CA VAL A 146 1.66 -8.15 -8.68
C VAL A 146 0.48 -7.49 -7.97
N ASP A 147 -0.52 -7.06 -8.73
CA ASP A 147 -1.77 -6.54 -8.20
C ASP A 147 -2.73 -7.68 -7.86
N LEU A 148 -3.23 -7.69 -6.62
CA LEU A 148 -4.33 -8.55 -6.21
C LEU A 148 -5.61 -7.75 -5.96
N PRO A 149 -6.77 -8.27 -6.40
CA PRO A 149 -8.03 -7.60 -6.16
C PRO A 149 -8.35 -7.59 -4.66
N VAL A 150 -8.77 -6.43 -4.16
CA VAL A 150 -9.32 -6.28 -2.81
C VAL A 150 -10.74 -5.74 -2.89
N ARG A 151 -11.62 -6.23 -2.01
CA ARG A 151 -12.95 -5.67 -1.85
C ARG A 151 -12.86 -4.44 -0.96
N TYR A 152 -13.26 -3.30 -1.51
CA TYR A 152 -13.25 -2.04 -0.79
C TYR A 152 -14.62 -1.72 -0.24
N TYR A 153 -14.70 -1.62 1.07
CA TYR A 153 -15.92 -1.33 1.82
C TYR A 153 -15.95 0.12 2.29
N GLU A 154 -17.13 0.59 2.67
CA GLU A 154 -17.22 1.85 3.39
C GLU A 154 -16.44 1.77 4.69
N ARG A 155 -15.79 2.87 5.05
CA ARG A 155 -15.00 2.96 6.27
C ARG A 155 -15.89 2.79 7.49
N ILE A 156 -15.47 1.96 8.42
CA ILE A 156 -16.18 1.77 9.69
C ILE A 156 -16.07 3.03 10.55
N SER A 157 -14.95 3.79 10.43
CA SER A 157 -14.73 5.03 11.16
C SER A 157 -13.74 5.95 10.45
N GLY A 158 -13.84 7.25 10.75
CA GLY A 158 -12.92 8.27 10.24
C GLY A 158 -13.36 8.93 8.94
N GLU A 159 -12.97 10.19 8.77
CA GLU A 159 -13.17 10.95 7.53
C GLU A 159 -11.98 10.80 6.59
N THR A 160 -12.23 10.97 5.28
CA THR A 160 -11.15 11.01 4.29
C THR A 160 -10.17 12.14 4.59
N LYS A 161 -8.90 11.81 4.73
CA LYS A 161 -7.81 12.80 4.93
C LYS A 161 -7.47 13.56 3.64
N MET A 162 -7.95 13.12 2.48
CA MET A 162 -7.87 13.85 1.22
C MET A 162 -8.90 14.98 1.21
N LYS A 163 -8.66 16.03 2.00
CA LYS A 163 -9.41 17.29 1.89
C LYS A 163 -8.83 18.10 0.72
N ARG A 164 -9.69 18.92 0.06
CA ARG A 164 -9.39 19.82 -1.08
C ARG A 164 -8.11 20.67 -0.97
N ARG A 165 -7.41 20.63 0.14
CA ARG A 165 -6.23 21.43 0.47
C ARG A 165 -4.93 21.01 -0.25
N PHE A 166 -4.94 19.86 -0.97
CA PHE A 166 -3.77 19.35 -1.68
C PHE A 166 -3.64 19.83 -3.13
N PHE A 167 -4.53 20.69 -3.59
CA PHE A 167 -4.45 21.30 -4.94
C PHE A 167 -3.81 22.68 -4.98
N TYR A 168 -3.17 23.12 -3.91
CA TYR A 168 -2.36 24.34 -3.87
C TYR A 168 -0.88 23.97 -3.69
N PHE A 169 -0.26 23.60 -4.77
CA PHE A 169 1.18 23.68 -5.03
C PHE A 169 1.41 24.37 -6.33
#